data_dd986f4be8807ad079ab04931ed66cb4
#
_entry.id   dd986f4be8807ad079ab04931ed66cb4
#
_cell.length_a   1.000
_cell.length_b   1.000
_cell.length_c   1.000
_cell.angle_alpha   90.00
_cell.angle_beta   90.00
_cell.angle_gamma   90.00
#
_symmetry.space_group_name_H-M   'P 1'
#
loop_
_entity.id
_entity.type
_entity.pdbx_description
1 polymer ?
#
loop_
_entity_poly.entity_id
_entity_poly.type
_entity_poly.pdbx_seq_one_letter_code
_entity_poly.pdbx_strand_id
1 'polypeptide(L)'
;MERINRLRAQVGASAASPPPPGGSADVFVSLRDASCPQHVYDAVLSPAALEFVAELAAAFQPQVEQLHARRQARRLETEQHGAMPHFLEEMRAIREDETWRIDPQPRALMDRRVDIGDVSPANRELLLRALNSGAQGVQVDFDDGHCPTWNNTIKGHFNVLQAARGLLEVSGQQVVENPALLVIRPRAWNMDESHMLVNGRVVPGALFDFAMHLFHNGKHLFETEMGPFLYLPKLEGYTEAALWRQIFEYTEKMLDLPHGCIKATVLIENIFAVFEMDEILYELRHHSSGLNCGMWDYTASIVVNFRKRPECLLPDRQQYVSMKSDFLRYYMDLLILTCKRRHAPATTGMVPFVLSELPTGISQAEAIEKATSSKGVEALAGSDGALVYDLALVEPVATVFTEKREKIGKAGRSAPLVFDEAFFAEKLLTLPRGDVTLKSVEMNVRVALLYVLHWLYGNGTVVVNGCIEDSATAEISRAQLWQWVYHRVPIADASQRVDAALIAEMLRKVLHEESKRKPHQPQYLEAARQLVFLISTMRFPPAFITTFLQDQEALVESLQH
;
A
#
# COMPACT_ATOMS: atom_id res chain seq x y z
N MET A 1 -13.65 -24.12 20.09
CA MET A 1 -14.66 -24.72 19.17
C MET A 1 -15.92 -23.87 19.09
N GLU A 2 -16.64 -23.61 20.18
CA GLU A 2 -17.87 -22.76 20.12
C GLU A 2 -17.64 -21.34 19.58
N ARG A 3 -16.52 -20.70 19.93
CA ARG A 3 -16.17 -19.36 19.41
C ARG A 3 -15.86 -19.36 17.90
N ILE A 4 -15.23 -20.44 17.41
CA ILE A 4 -14.96 -20.65 15.98
C ILE A 4 -16.27 -20.92 15.21
N ASN A 5 -17.18 -21.69 15.78
CA ASN A 5 -18.48 -21.96 15.17
C ASN A 5 -19.39 -20.72 15.15
N ARG A 6 -19.33 -19.85 16.16
CA ARG A 6 -19.99 -18.52 16.12
C ARG A 6 -19.43 -17.60 15.05
N LEU A 7 -18.10 -17.57 14.87
CA LEU A 7 -17.46 -16.81 13.79
C LEU A 7 -17.83 -17.36 12.40
N ARG A 8 -17.90 -18.69 12.24
CA ARG A 8 -18.38 -19.32 10.98
C ARG A 8 -19.84 -19.00 10.68
N ALA A 9 -20.70 -18.97 11.70
CA ALA A 9 -22.11 -18.58 11.51
C ALA A 9 -22.29 -17.10 11.14
N GLN A 10 -21.40 -16.23 11.62
CA GLN A 10 -21.38 -14.81 11.24
C GLN A 10 -20.83 -14.58 9.81
N VAL A 11 -19.88 -15.41 9.37
CA VAL A 11 -19.30 -15.34 8.01
C VAL A 11 -20.27 -15.80 6.91
N GLY A 12 -21.25 -16.65 7.25
CA GLY A 12 -22.29 -17.13 6.34
C GLY A 12 -23.49 -16.20 6.17
N ALA A 13 -23.56 -15.09 6.91
CA ALA A 13 -24.62 -14.11 6.71
C ALA A 13 -24.33 -13.28 5.45
N SER A 14 -25.20 -13.42 4.44
CA SER A 14 -25.25 -12.59 3.24
C SER A 14 -24.98 -11.12 3.58
N ALA A 15 -24.12 -10.46 2.81
CA ALA A 15 -23.88 -9.03 2.91
C ALA A 15 -25.22 -8.28 2.85
N ALA A 16 -25.69 -7.79 3.99
CA ALA A 16 -26.89 -7.00 4.05
C ALA A 16 -26.65 -5.71 3.25
N SER A 17 -27.61 -5.31 2.46
CA SER A 17 -27.59 -3.99 1.79
C SER A 17 -27.43 -2.90 2.86
N PRO A 18 -26.67 -1.82 2.57
CA PRO A 18 -26.53 -0.72 3.51
C PRO A 18 -27.92 -0.18 3.89
N PRO A 19 -28.12 0.26 5.14
CA PRO A 19 -29.38 0.84 5.57
C PRO A 19 -29.71 2.08 4.73
N PRO A 20 -30.97 2.41 4.53
CA PRO A 20 -31.36 3.64 3.83
C PRO A 20 -30.85 4.87 4.59
N PRO A 21 -30.42 5.95 3.90
CA PRO A 21 -30.01 7.18 4.54
C PRO A 21 -31.17 7.79 5.34
N GLY A 22 -30.96 8.19 6.58
CA GLY A 22 -32.02 8.89 7.31
C GLY A 22 -32.03 8.91 8.83
N GLY A 23 -30.90 8.68 9.51
CA GLY A 23 -30.79 8.96 10.94
C GLY A 23 -29.57 9.87 11.20
N SER A 24 -29.72 10.94 12.00
CA SER A 24 -28.55 11.74 12.39
C SER A 24 -27.60 10.87 13.21
N ALA A 25 -26.41 10.64 12.67
CA ALA A 25 -25.34 9.94 13.41
C ALA A 25 -24.81 10.83 14.52
N ASP A 26 -24.49 10.24 15.68
CA ASP A 26 -23.79 10.95 16.75
C ASP A 26 -22.30 11.02 16.38
N VAL A 27 -21.81 12.24 16.13
CA VAL A 27 -20.45 12.50 15.63
C VAL A 27 -19.64 13.20 16.70
N PHE A 28 -18.53 12.60 17.09
CA PHE A 28 -17.54 13.21 17.96
C PHE A 28 -16.20 13.31 17.23
N VAL A 29 -15.60 14.50 17.24
CA VAL A 29 -14.25 14.74 16.70
C VAL A 29 -13.38 15.32 17.80
N SER A 30 -12.23 14.71 18.02
CA SER A 30 -11.23 15.22 18.95
C SER A 30 -10.45 16.38 18.29
N LEU A 31 -10.50 17.56 18.89
CA LEU A 31 -9.84 18.76 18.37
C LEU A 31 -8.49 19.02 19.06
N ARG A 32 -7.76 17.98 19.46
CA ARG A 32 -6.63 18.11 20.40
C ARG A 32 -5.32 18.63 19.83
N ASP A 33 -5.14 18.76 18.53
CA ASP A 33 -3.86 19.23 17.98
C ASP A 33 -3.86 20.74 17.72
N ALA A 34 -3.28 21.51 18.68
CA ALA A 34 -3.08 22.96 18.53
C ALA A 34 -2.03 23.34 17.47
N SER A 35 -1.32 22.37 16.88
CA SER A 35 -0.27 22.62 15.89
C SER A 35 -0.79 22.83 14.47
N CYS A 36 -2.05 22.45 14.19
CA CYS A 36 -2.68 22.70 12.90
C CYS A 36 -3.38 24.08 12.88
N PRO A 37 -3.12 24.94 11.89
CA PRO A 37 -3.77 26.25 11.79
C PRO A 37 -5.29 26.15 11.69
N GLN A 38 -6.03 27.02 12.40
CA GLN A 38 -7.49 26.99 12.47
C GLN A 38 -8.15 27.01 11.09
N HIS A 39 -7.64 27.83 10.16
CA HIS A 39 -8.22 27.92 8.81
C HIS A 39 -8.10 26.60 8.01
N VAL A 40 -7.10 25.77 8.33
CA VAL A 40 -6.93 24.43 7.73
C VAL A 40 -7.99 23.47 8.28
N TYR A 41 -8.23 23.51 9.60
CA TYR A 41 -9.32 22.75 10.21
C TYR A 41 -10.68 23.14 9.64
N ASP A 42 -10.98 24.43 9.59
CA ASP A 42 -12.27 24.93 9.11
C ASP A 42 -12.51 24.55 7.64
N ALA A 43 -11.46 24.53 6.82
CA ALA A 43 -11.55 24.15 5.43
C ALA A 43 -11.79 22.64 5.22
N VAL A 44 -11.19 21.78 6.05
CA VAL A 44 -11.28 20.32 5.90
C VAL A 44 -12.46 19.75 6.68
N LEU A 45 -12.63 20.14 7.94
CA LEU A 45 -13.60 19.58 8.87
C LEU A 45 -14.88 20.42 8.95
N SER A 46 -15.40 20.86 7.81
CA SER A 46 -16.70 21.55 7.79
C SER A 46 -17.81 20.61 8.33
N PRO A 47 -18.88 21.13 8.95
CA PRO A 47 -20.00 20.31 9.43
C PRO A 47 -20.54 19.34 8.36
N ALA A 48 -20.69 19.81 7.12
CA ALA A 48 -21.17 18.99 6.01
C ALA A 48 -20.16 17.87 5.62
N ALA A 49 -18.84 18.13 5.70
CA ALA A 49 -17.82 17.10 5.47
C ALA A 49 -17.88 16.03 6.56
N LEU A 50 -18.03 16.44 7.83
CA LEU A 50 -18.15 15.51 8.95
C LEU A 50 -19.42 14.67 8.88
N GLU A 51 -20.56 15.26 8.49
CA GLU A 51 -21.81 14.53 8.23
C GLU A 51 -21.63 13.50 7.11
N PHE A 52 -20.94 13.86 6.03
CA PHE A 52 -20.67 12.97 4.92
C PHE A 52 -19.81 11.75 5.34
N VAL A 53 -18.74 11.97 6.11
CA VAL A 53 -17.94 10.89 6.69
C VAL A 53 -18.79 10.02 7.61
N ALA A 54 -19.60 10.64 8.47
CA ALA A 54 -20.45 9.93 9.42
C ALA A 54 -21.49 9.05 8.74
N GLU A 55 -22.08 9.53 7.65
CA GLU A 55 -23.04 8.74 6.86
C GLU A 55 -22.38 7.50 6.24
N LEU A 56 -21.22 7.66 5.61
CA LEU A 56 -20.44 6.52 5.09
C LEU A 56 -20.00 5.57 6.19
N ALA A 57 -19.50 6.07 7.31
CA ALA A 57 -19.10 5.25 8.44
C ALA A 57 -20.29 4.47 9.01
N ALA A 58 -21.44 5.12 9.22
CA ALA A 58 -22.65 4.45 9.71
C ALA A 58 -23.14 3.36 8.74
N ALA A 59 -23.05 3.59 7.42
CA ALA A 59 -23.48 2.65 6.40
C ALA A 59 -22.54 1.44 6.28
N PHE A 60 -21.21 1.62 6.38
CA PHE A 60 -20.24 0.60 5.98
C PHE A 60 -19.35 0.05 7.09
N GLN A 61 -19.26 0.69 8.25
CA GLN A 61 -18.46 0.18 9.37
C GLN A 61 -18.81 -1.25 9.80
N PRO A 62 -20.08 -1.68 9.83
CA PRO A 62 -20.41 -3.08 10.12
C PRO A 62 -19.82 -4.08 9.13
N GLN A 63 -19.72 -3.71 7.84
CA GLN A 63 -19.09 -4.55 6.82
C GLN A 63 -17.57 -4.57 6.97
N VAL A 64 -16.95 -3.46 7.38
CA VAL A 64 -15.51 -3.40 7.71
C VAL A 64 -15.19 -4.29 8.91
N GLU A 65 -16.02 -4.28 9.96
CA GLU A 65 -15.88 -5.20 11.10
C GLU A 65 -15.97 -6.68 10.68
N GLN A 66 -16.91 -7.01 9.78
CA GLN A 66 -17.02 -8.36 9.20
C GLN A 66 -15.78 -8.73 8.37
N LEU A 67 -15.24 -7.78 7.60
CA LEU A 67 -13.99 -7.95 6.85
C LEU A 67 -12.83 -8.31 7.80
N HIS A 68 -12.64 -7.58 8.90
CA HIS A 68 -11.63 -7.90 9.89
C HIS A 68 -11.81 -9.29 10.52
N ALA A 69 -13.06 -9.67 10.81
CA ALA A 69 -13.38 -11.01 11.32
C ALA A 69 -13.03 -12.10 10.29
N ARG A 70 -13.29 -11.88 9.00
CA ARG A 70 -12.90 -12.80 7.90
C ARG A 70 -11.39 -12.92 7.77
N ARG A 71 -10.65 -11.80 7.80
CA ARG A 71 -9.17 -11.81 7.79
C ARG A 71 -8.62 -12.61 8.96
N GLN A 72 -9.17 -12.41 10.16
CA GLN A 72 -8.76 -13.17 11.35
C GLN A 72 -9.07 -14.67 11.20
N ALA A 73 -10.26 -15.03 10.71
CA ALA A 73 -10.63 -16.43 10.49
C ALA A 73 -9.71 -17.10 9.47
N ARG A 74 -9.39 -16.44 8.34
CA ARG A 74 -8.46 -16.92 7.30
C ARG A 74 -7.06 -17.17 7.88
N ARG A 75 -6.54 -16.25 8.70
CA ARG A 75 -5.24 -16.44 9.38
C ARG A 75 -5.24 -17.64 10.33
N LEU A 76 -6.31 -17.81 11.11
CA LEU A 76 -6.44 -18.97 11.99
C LEU A 76 -6.50 -20.27 11.19
N GLU A 77 -7.23 -20.32 10.09
CA GLU A 77 -7.30 -21.47 9.19
C GLU A 77 -5.91 -21.81 8.61
N THR A 78 -5.17 -20.79 8.14
CA THR A 78 -3.80 -20.95 7.64
C THR A 78 -2.84 -21.45 8.73
N GLU A 79 -2.89 -20.88 9.94
CA GLU A 79 -1.98 -21.23 11.02
C GLU A 79 -2.29 -22.59 11.68
N GLN A 80 -3.57 -22.97 11.79
CA GLN A 80 -4.00 -24.17 12.53
C GLN A 80 -4.22 -25.39 11.62
N HIS A 81 -4.72 -25.16 10.41
CA HIS A 81 -5.09 -26.23 9.48
C HIS A 81 -4.20 -26.27 8.24
N GLY A 82 -3.26 -25.35 8.12
CA GLY A 82 -2.30 -25.32 7.03
C GLY A 82 -2.92 -24.99 5.67
N ALA A 83 -4.09 -24.32 5.67
CA ALA A 83 -4.74 -23.93 4.42
C ALA A 83 -3.81 -23.05 3.57
N MET A 84 -3.66 -23.41 2.30
CA MET A 84 -2.90 -22.63 1.32
C MET A 84 -3.85 -21.89 0.38
N PRO A 85 -3.46 -20.71 -0.13
CA PRO A 85 -4.26 -20.00 -1.11
C PRO A 85 -4.39 -20.83 -2.40
N HIS A 86 -5.53 -20.70 -3.05
CA HIS A 86 -5.86 -21.38 -4.29
C HIS A 86 -6.89 -20.57 -5.07
N PHE A 87 -7.02 -20.83 -6.36
CA PHE A 87 -8.10 -20.29 -7.17
C PHE A 87 -9.44 -20.82 -6.67
N LEU A 88 -10.41 -19.92 -6.44
CA LEU A 88 -11.71 -20.27 -5.86
C LEU A 88 -12.55 -21.07 -6.87
N GLU A 89 -12.90 -22.30 -6.54
CA GLU A 89 -13.69 -23.16 -7.43
C GLU A 89 -15.09 -22.58 -7.72
N GLU A 90 -15.72 -22.02 -6.69
CA GLU A 90 -17.02 -21.37 -6.80
C GLU A 90 -17.05 -20.14 -7.72
N MET A 91 -15.89 -19.54 -7.99
CA MET A 91 -15.72 -18.37 -8.86
C MET A 91 -15.19 -18.73 -10.26
N ARG A 92 -15.00 -20.01 -10.56
CA ARG A 92 -14.46 -20.49 -11.83
C ARG A 92 -15.22 -19.93 -13.03
N ALA A 93 -16.53 -19.84 -12.95
CA ALA A 93 -17.37 -19.32 -14.03
C ALA A 93 -17.00 -17.87 -14.41
N ILE A 94 -16.59 -17.03 -13.46
CA ILE A 94 -16.13 -15.65 -13.72
C ILE A 94 -14.79 -15.67 -14.44
N ARG A 95 -13.87 -16.55 -14.01
CA ARG A 95 -12.52 -16.64 -14.62
C ARG A 95 -12.56 -17.19 -16.04
N GLU A 96 -13.42 -18.18 -16.29
CA GLU A 96 -13.55 -18.84 -17.60
C GLU A 96 -14.40 -18.05 -18.60
N ASP A 97 -15.27 -17.14 -18.13
CA ASP A 97 -16.05 -16.29 -19.02
C ASP A 97 -15.13 -15.27 -19.71
N GLU A 98 -14.93 -15.45 -21.02
CA GLU A 98 -14.10 -14.58 -21.84
C GLU A 98 -14.87 -13.36 -22.39
N THR A 99 -16.12 -13.18 -22.03
CA THR A 99 -16.97 -12.11 -22.61
C THR A 99 -16.92 -10.81 -21.83
N TRP A 100 -16.78 -10.86 -20.50
CA TRP A 100 -16.75 -9.65 -19.68
C TRP A 100 -15.41 -8.91 -19.72
N ARG A 101 -15.49 -7.61 -19.63
CA ARG A 101 -14.35 -6.67 -19.59
C ARG A 101 -14.65 -5.57 -18.56
N ILE A 102 -13.64 -4.86 -18.13
CA ILE A 102 -13.83 -3.61 -17.40
C ILE A 102 -14.35 -2.53 -18.36
N ASP A 103 -14.99 -1.50 -17.82
CA ASP A 103 -15.41 -0.35 -18.61
C ASP A 103 -14.21 0.39 -19.23
N PRO A 104 -14.42 1.06 -20.37
CA PRO A 104 -13.37 1.86 -21.00
C PRO A 104 -12.79 2.89 -20.04
N GLN A 105 -11.48 3.10 -20.13
CA GLN A 105 -10.79 4.09 -19.29
C GLN A 105 -11.14 5.53 -19.73
N PRO A 106 -11.31 6.45 -18.77
CA PRO A 106 -11.40 7.87 -19.08
C PRO A 106 -10.12 8.35 -19.79
N ARG A 107 -10.25 9.40 -20.61
CA ARG A 107 -9.14 9.92 -21.42
C ARG A 107 -7.88 10.21 -20.59
N ALA A 108 -8.04 10.77 -19.41
CA ALA A 108 -6.94 11.10 -18.51
C ALA A 108 -6.11 9.87 -18.10
N LEU A 109 -6.72 8.68 -17.99
CA LEU A 109 -6.05 7.43 -17.59
C LEU A 109 -5.53 6.58 -18.75
N MET A 110 -5.60 7.05 -20.00
CA MET A 110 -5.12 6.31 -21.17
C MET A 110 -3.59 6.18 -21.21
N ASP A 111 -2.85 7.10 -20.61
CA ASP A 111 -1.41 7.02 -20.46
C ASP A 111 -1.06 6.75 -18.98
N ARG A 112 -0.41 5.62 -18.72
CA ARG A 112 -0.04 5.14 -17.38
C ARG A 112 1.45 4.82 -17.27
N ARG A 113 2.30 5.45 -18.10
CA ARG A 113 3.72 5.11 -18.19
C ARG A 113 4.46 5.28 -16.87
N VAL A 114 4.25 6.40 -16.18
CA VAL A 114 4.94 6.68 -14.90
C VAL A 114 4.00 7.43 -13.95
N ASP A 115 3.82 6.87 -12.77
CA ASP A 115 3.26 7.58 -11.61
C ASP A 115 4.37 7.82 -10.57
N ILE A 116 4.32 8.94 -9.85
CA ILE A 116 5.17 9.15 -8.67
C ILE A 116 4.53 8.43 -7.49
N GLY A 117 5.29 7.57 -6.79
CA GLY A 117 4.81 6.82 -5.62
C GLY A 117 5.14 7.48 -4.29
N ASP A 118 4.45 7.06 -3.24
CA ASP A 118 4.69 7.37 -1.82
C ASP A 118 4.76 8.87 -1.48
N VAL A 119 3.97 9.68 -2.18
CA VAL A 119 3.92 11.13 -1.93
C VAL A 119 3.01 11.42 -0.75
N SER A 120 3.57 11.56 0.45
CA SER A 120 2.79 11.98 1.62
C SER A 120 2.07 13.29 1.34
N PRO A 121 0.73 13.37 1.49
CA PRO A 121 -0.03 14.60 1.26
C PRO A 121 0.31 15.71 2.26
N ALA A 122 0.86 15.37 3.43
CA ALA A 122 1.32 16.36 4.41
C ALA A 122 2.59 17.10 3.95
N ASN A 123 3.37 16.49 3.04
CA ASN A 123 4.55 17.12 2.45
C ASN A 123 4.16 17.99 1.25
N ARG A 124 3.77 19.23 1.55
CA ARG A 124 3.30 20.21 0.56
C ARG A 124 4.28 20.47 -0.57
N GLU A 125 5.58 20.54 -0.25
CA GLU A 125 6.64 20.78 -1.25
C GLU A 125 6.81 19.60 -2.20
N LEU A 126 6.91 18.38 -1.67
CA LEU A 126 7.04 17.18 -2.48
C LEU A 126 5.79 16.99 -3.37
N LEU A 127 4.58 17.21 -2.83
CA LEU A 127 3.35 17.12 -3.59
C LEU A 127 3.33 18.09 -4.77
N LEU A 128 3.69 19.37 -4.56
CA LEU A 128 3.76 20.35 -5.65
C LEU A 128 4.78 19.96 -6.71
N ARG A 129 5.97 19.55 -6.29
CA ARG A 129 7.03 19.12 -7.20
C ARG A 129 6.64 17.87 -8.00
N ALA A 130 5.95 16.92 -7.37
CA ALA A 130 5.46 15.72 -8.02
C ALA A 130 4.38 16.05 -9.08
N LEU A 131 3.44 16.92 -8.76
CA LEU A 131 2.42 17.40 -9.72
C LEU A 131 3.05 18.10 -10.94
N ASN A 132 4.15 18.80 -10.74
CA ASN A 132 4.86 19.55 -11.78
C ASN A 132 5.97 18.74 -12.48
N SER A 133 6.10 17.43 -12.21
CA SER A 133 7.23 16.60 -12.67
C SER A 133 7.14 16.14 -14.12
N GLY A 134 5.96 16.23 -14.75
CA GLY A 134 5.69 15.65 -16.06
C GLY A 134 5.34 14.15 -16.03
N ALA A 135 5.21 13.55 -14.84
CA ALA A 135 4.63 12.22 -14.69
C ALA A 135 3.15 12.19 -15.09
N GLN A 136 2.60 11.01 -15.37
CA GLN A 136 1.19 10.85 -15.70
C GLN A 136 0.30 10.98 -14.47
N GLY A 137 0.76 10.47 -13.33
CA GLY A 137 0.04 10.55 -12.07
C GLY A 137 0.96 10.72 -10.86
N VAL A 138 0.35 11.10 -9.76
CA VAL A 138 0.96 11.12 -8.42
C VAL A 138 0.10 10.28 -7.50
N GLN A 139 0.67 9.21 -6.97
CA GLN A 139 0.06 8.48 -5.87
C GLN A 139 0.20 9.33 -4.61
N VAL A 140 -0.86 10.06 -4.30
CA VAL A 140 -0.97 10.85 -3.08
C VAL A 140 -1.36 9.89 -1.95
N ASP A 141 -0.41 9.67 -1.08
CA ASP A 141 -0.40 8.50 -0.24
C ASP A 141 -0.73 8.81 1.21
N PHE A 142 -1.89 8.34 1.68
CA PHE A 142 -2.28 8.34 3.08
C PHE A 142 -1.93 7.01 3.79
N ASP A 143 -1.39 6.00 3.06
CA ASP A 143 -1.04 4.67 3.59
C ASP A 143 0.47 4.55 3.88
N ASP A 144 1.25 3.91 2.98
CA ASP A 144 2.63 3.50 3.26
C ASP A 144 3.61 4.66 3.44
N GLY A 145 3.50 5.70 2.62
CA GLY A 145 4.39 6.86 2.64
C GLY A 145 4.01 7.93 3.68
N HIS A 146 2.97 7.69 4.48
CA HIS A 146 2.40 8.68 5.40
C HIS A 146 2.40 8.19 6.84
N CYS A 147 2.76 9.07 7.79
CA CYS A 147 2.50 8.84 9.20
C CYS A 147 1.19 9.56 9.58
N PRO A 148 0.11 8.84 9.91
CA PRO A 148 -1.23 9.39 10.04
C PRO A 148 -1.46 10.04 11.41
N THR A 149 -0.59 10.96 11.83
CA THR A 149 -0.93 11.87 12.91
C THR A 149 -2.10 12.73 12.49
N TRP A 150 -2.93 13.18 13.44
CA TRP A 150 -4.08 14.04 13.13
C TRP A 150 -3.68 15.27 12.33
N ASN A 151 -2.60 15.93 12.75
CA ASN A 151 -2.05 17.09 12.06
C ASN A 151 -1.63 16.78 10.61
N ASN A 152 -0.93 15.67 10.39
CA ASN A 152 -0.51 15.27 9.04
C ASN A 152 -1.73 14.94 8.17
N THR A 153 -2.70 14.21 8.70
CA THR A 153 -3.91 13.81 7.99
C THR A 153 -4.71 15.04 7.55
N ILE A 154 -4.97 15.99 8.47
CA ILE A 154 -5.74 17.20 8.15
C ILE A 154 -4.97 18.12 7.18
N LYS A 155 -3.67 18.34 7.40
CA LYS A 155 -2.83 19.08 6.44
C LYS A 155 -2.78 18.40 5.09
N GLY A 156 -2.75 17.07 5.08
CA GLY A 156 -2.78 16.27 3.85
C GLY A 156 -4.04 16.53 3.04
N HIS A 157 -5.22 16.41 3.65
CA HIS A 157 -6.49 16.70 2.97
C HIS A 157 -6.58 18.15 2.51
N PHE A 158 -6.07 19.12 3.29
CA PHE A 158 -6.01 20.51 2.88
C PHE A 158 -5.11 20.73 1.66
N ASN A 159 -3.93 20.11 1.63
CA ASN A 159 -3.02 20.20 0.50
C ASN A 159 -3.62 19.57 -0.77
N VAL A 160 -4.31 18.44 -0.64
CA VAL A 160 -5.04 17.80 -1.75
C VAL A 160 -6.18 18.70 -2.26
N LEU A 161 -6.93 19.34 -1.34
CA LEU A 161 -7.97 20.31 -1.68
C LEU A 161 -7.42 21.48 -2.50
N GLN A 162 -6.26 22.02 -2.10
CA GLN A 162 -5.57 23.09 -2.81
C GLN A 162 -5.03 22.62 -4.18
N ALA A 163 -4.42 21.43 -4.21
CA ALA A 163 -3.86 20.84 -5.42
C ALA A 163 -4.93 20.58 -6.49
N ALA A 164 -6.06 19.99 -6.11
CA ALA A 164 -7.18 19.72 -7.01
C ALA A 164 -7.74 20.98 -7.70
N ARG A 165 -7.53 22.14 -7.11
CA ARG A 165 -8.00 23.45 -7.65
C ARG A 165 -6.89 24.30 -8.26
N GLY A 166 -5.67 23.74 -8.40
CA GLY A 166 -4.52 24.50 -8.87
C GLY A 166 -4.05 25.61 -7.92
N LEU A 167 -4.49 25.59 -6.66
CA LEU A 167 -4.18 26.62 -5.66
C LEU A 167 -3.01 26.25 -4.73
N LEU A 168 -2.44 25.06 -4.90
CA LEU A 168 -1.28 24.65 -4.12
C LEU A 168 -0.06 25.48 -4.53
N GLU A 169 0.51 26.21 -3.56
CA GLU A 169 1.66 27.08 -3.76
C GLU A 169 2.73 26.85 -2.70
N VAL A 170 3.99 26.84 -3.09
CA VAL A 170 5.17 26.78 -2.20
C VAL A 170 6.23 27.74 -2.74
N SER A 171 6.66 28.69 -1.91
CA SER A 171 7.75 29.64 -2.24
C SER A 171 7.57 30.35 -3.60
N GLY A 172 6.33 30.72 -3.95
CA GLY A 172 5.97 31.39 -5.20
C GLY A 172 5.85 30.45 -6.42
N GLN A 173 6.06 29.15 -6.25
CA GLN A 173 5.77 28.16 -7.28
C GLN A 173 4.34 27.62 -7.10
N GLN A 174 3.62 27.49 -8.20
CA GLN A 174 2.25 26.99 -8.23
C GLN A 174 2.13 25.72 -9.09
N VAL A 175 0.99 25.06 -9.02
CA VAL A 175 0.64 23.94 -9.91
C VAL A 175 0.64 24.42 -11.36
N VAL A 176 1.30 23.68 -12.25
CA VAL A 176 1.33 23.98 -13.69
C VAL A 176 -0.04 23.76 -14.34
N GLU A 177 -0.24 24.30 -15.55
CA GLU A 177 -1.51 24.19 -16.30
C GLU A 177 -1.93 22.73 -16.58
N ASN A 178 -0.97 21.85 -16.86
CA ASN A 178 -1.20 20.41 -17.11
C ASN A 178 -0.42 19.57 -16.07
N PRO A 179 -0.91 19.48 -14.84
CA PRO A 179 -0.23 18.73 -13.80
C PRO A 179 -0.40 17.22 -13.99
N ALA A 180 0.42 16.44 -13.30
CA ALA A 180 0.16 15.01 -13.13
C ALA A 180 -1.17 14.80 -12.37
N LEU A 181 -1.86 13.70 -12.68
CA LEU A 181 -3.15 13.36 -12.08
C LEU A 181 -3.00 13.09 -10.56
N LEU A 182 -3.95 13.58 -9.79
CA LEU A 182 -4.09 13.19 -8.39
C LEU A 182 -4.71 11.81 -8.30
N VAL A 183 -3.95 10.80 -7.85
CA VAL A 183 -4.45 9.45 -7.60
C VAL A 183 -4.30 9.16 -6.12
N ILE A 184 -5.40 9.18 -5.39
CA ILE A 184 -5.37 9.10 -3.92
C ILE A 184 -5.28 7.64 -3.47
N ARG A 185 -4.28 7.33 -2.63
CA ARG A 185 -4.22 6.07 -1.89
C ARG A 185 -4.72 6.30 -0.46
N PRO A 186 -5.98 5.99 -0.14
CA PRO A 186 -6.46 6.06 1.24
C PRO A 186 -5.73 5.05 2.11
N ARG A 187 -5.73 5.24 3.42
CA ARG A 187 -5.24 4.22 4.37
C ARG A 187 -5.88 2.86 4.08
N ALA A 188 -5.13 1.80 4.30
CA ALA A 188 -5.66 0.45 4.23
C ALA A 188 -6.61 0.16 5.41
N TRP A 189 -7.44 -0.88 5.28
CA TRP A 189 -8.44 -1.27 6.29
C TRP A 189 -7.88 -1.61 7.68
N ASN A 190 -6.57 -1.78 7.82
CA ASN A 190 -5.91 -2.09 9.08
C ASN A 190 -5.59 -0.88 9.96
N MET A 191 -5.89 0.33 9.51
CA MET A 191 -5.68 1.57 10.25
C MET A 191 -6.99 2.31 10.48
N ASP A 192 -7.12 2.89 11.67
CA ASP A 192 -8.28 3.65 12.11
C ASP A 192 -7.97 5.14 12.18
N GLU A 193 -9.01 5.99 12.14
CA GLU A 193 -8.92 7.41 12.48
C GLU A 193 -9.41 7.62 13.90
N SER A 194 -8.50 7.49 14.86
CA SER A 194 -8.82 7.52 16.30
C SER A 194 -9.38 8.85 16.80
N HIS A 195 -9.23 9.94 16.02
CA HIS A 195 -9.73 11.26 16.37
C HIS A 195 -11.20 11.50 16.00
N MET A 196 -11.81 10.56 15.26
CA MET A 196 -13.22 10.66 14.90
C MET A 196 -14.02 9.44 15.35
N LEU A 197 -15.09 9.67 16.08
CA LEU A 197 -16.06 8.65 16.47
C LEU A 197 -17.41 8.92 15.82
N VAL A 198 -18.02 7.87 15.29
CA VAL A 198 -19.39 7.87 14.78
C VAL A 198 -20.19 6.82 15.54
N ASN A 199 -21.26 7.24 16.19
CA ASN A 199 -22.07 6.38 17.06
C ASN A 199 -21.21 5.66 18.14
N GLY A 200 -20.21 6.35 18.69
CA GLY A 200 -19.30 5.84 19.71
C GLY A 200 -18.26 4.83 19.19
N ARG A 201 -18.10 4.66 17.88
CA ARG A 201 -17.12 3.79 17.23
C ARG A 201 -16.10 4.59 16.48
N VAL A 202 -14.83 4.17 16.55
CA VAL A 202 -13.73 4.78 15.78
C VAL A 202 -13.96 4.59 14.28
N VAL A 203 -13.77 5.64 13.49
CA VAL A 203 -13.95 5.60 12.04
C VAL A 203 -12.77 4.86 11.39
N PRO A 204 -13.01 3.87 10.49
CA PRO A 204 -11.93 3.28 9.69
C PRO A 204 -11.20 4.35 8.87
N GLY A 205 -9.85 4.37 8.97
CA GLY A 205 -9.02 5.36 8.26
C GLY A 205 -9.27 5.38 6.76
N ALA A 206 -9.48 4.21 6.16
CA ALA A 206 -9.84 4.08 4.75
C ALA A 206 -11.11 4.86 4.37
N LEU A 207 -12.16 4.77 5.20
CA LEU A 207 -13.41 5.51 4.97
C LEU A 207 -13.23 7.00 5.20
N PHE A 208 -12.46 7.39 6.22
CA PHE A 208 -12.18 8.80 6.49
C PHE A 208 -11.47 9.47 5.32
N ASP A 209 -10.35 8.89 4.86
CA ASP A 209 -9.55 9.48 3.79
C ASP A 209 -10.32 9.51 2.46
N PHE A 210 -11.02 8.43 2.13
CA PHE A 210 -11.88 8.36 0.96
C PHE A 210 -12.98 9.41 1.01
N ALA A 211 -13.74 9.46 2.10
CA ALA A 211 -14.87 10.37 2.25
C ALA A 211 -14.45 11.84 2.19
N MET A 212 -13.39 12.21 2.92
CA MET A 212 -12.85 13.58 2.87
C MET A 212 -12.41 13.97 1.45
N HIS A 213 -11.72 13.06 0.75
CA HIS A 213 -11.32 13.32 -0.63
C HIS A 213 -12.52 13.52 -1.56
N LEU A 214 -13.50 12.59 -1.53
CA LEU A 214 -14.65 12.65 -2.42
C LEU A 214 -15.57 13.84 -2.12
N PHE A 215 -15.83 14.14 -0.84
CA PHE A 215 -16.63 15.29 -0.45
C PHE A 215 -16.04 16.60 -0.98
N HIS A 216 -14.75 16.82 -0.72
CA HIS A 216 -14.10 18.07 -1.10
C HIS A 216 -13.78 18.19 -2.59
N ASN A 217 -13.44 17.10 -3.24
CA ASN A 217 -12.83 17.16 -4.57
C ASN A 217 -13.59 16.37 -5.65
N GLY A 218 -14.42 15.39 -5.27
CA GLY A 218 -15.01 14.43 -6.21
C GLY A 218 -15.74 15.09 -7.38
N LYS A 219 -16.66 16.00 -7.09
CA LYS A 219 -17.44 16.70 -8.13
C LYS A 219 -16.57 17.59 -9.01
N HIS A 220 -15.66 18.37 -8.41
CA HIS A 220 -14.74 19.23 -9.14
C HIS A 220 -13.83 18.44 -10.08
N LEU A 221 -13.23 17.35 -9.59
CA LEU A 221 -12.36 16.49 -10.40
C LEU A 221 -13.13 15.78 -11.52
N PHE A 222 -14.38 15.41 -11.31
CA PHE A 222 -15.24 14.87 -12.35
C PHE A 222 -15.55 15.91 -13.43
N GLU A 223 -15.97 17.12 -13.03
CA GLU A 223 -16.31 18.22 -13.94
C GLU A 223 -15.11 18.70 -14.77
N THR A 224 -13.89 18.53 -14.26
CA THR A 224 -12.64 18.88 -14.95
C THR A 224 -12.01 17.69 -15.69
N GLU A 225 -12.63 16.52 -15.70
CA GLU A 225 -12.13 15.26 -16.27
C GLU A 225 -10.78 14.78 -15.67
N MET A 226 -10.43 15.25 -14.46
CA MET A 226 -9.18 14.94 -13.76
C MET A 226 -9.34 13.88 -12.64
N GLY A 227 -10.49 13.22 -12.56
CA GLY A 227 -10.77 12.23 -11.52
C GLY A 227 -12.25 12.07 -11.21
N PRO A 228 -12.63 11.55 -10.02
CA PRO A 228 -11.75 11.08 -8.93
C PRO A 228 -11.09 9.72 -9.22
N PHE A 229 -9.78 9.63 -8.95
CA PHE A 229 -8.97 8.45 -9.17
C PHE A 229 -8.30 7.97 -7.88
N LEU A 230 -8.24 6.65 -7.68
CA LEU A 230 -7.77 6.02 -6.45
C LEU A 230 -6.75 4.92 -6.71
N TYR A 231 -5.90 4.66 -5.69
CA TYR A 231 -5.19 3.41 -5.48
C TYR A 231 -5.80 2.71 -4.25
N LEU A 232 -6.19 1.44 -4.36
CA LEU A 232 -6.73 0.67 -3.24
C LEU A 232 -5.68 -0.26 -2.67
N PRO A 233 -5.18 0.01 -1.43
CA PRO A 233 -4.13 -0.78 -0.82
C PRO A 233 -4.63 -2.01 -0.08
N LYS A 234 -3.79 -3.05 0.00
CA LYS A 234 -3.83 -4.17 0.94
C LYS A 234 -5.14 -4.95 0.98
N LEU A 235 -5.82 -5.09 -0.19
CA LEU A 235 -6.96 -5.97 -0.32
C LEU A 235 -6.51 -7.44 -0.20
N GLU A 236 -7.24 -8.23 0.59
CA GLU A 236 -6.98 -9.67 0.73
C GLU A 236 -7.82 -10.55 -0.22
N GLY A 237 -8.78 -9.97 -0.95
CA GLY A 237 -9.60 -10.73 -1.91
C GLY A 237 -10.80 -9.95 -2.47
N TYR A 238 -11.59 -10.63 -3.31
CA TYR A 238 -12.71 -10.02 -4.06
C TYR A 238 -13.84 -9.48 -3.17
N THR A 239 -14.04 -10.06 -2.00
CA THR A 239 -15.09 -9.57 -1.08
C THR A 239 -14.80 -8.18 -0.56
N GLU A 240 -13.53 -7.79 -0.49
CA GLU A 240 -13.11 -6.44 -0.14
C GLU A 240 -13.24 -5.48 -1.33
N ALA A 241 -13.00 -5.98 -2.54
CA ALA A 241 -13.30 -5.25 -3.77
C ALA A 241 -14.81 -5.00 -3.92
N ALA A 242 -15.65 -5.98 -3.57
CA ALA A 242 -17.11 -5.83 -3.54
C ALA A 242 -17.56 -4.78 -2.51
N LEU A 243 -16.90 -4.69 -1.35
CA LEU A 243 -17.15 -3.64 -0.36
C LEU A 243 -16.80 -2.25 -0.94
N TRP A 244 -15.63 -2.09 -1.57
CA TRP A 244 -15.26 -0.84 -2.23
C TRP A 244 -16.25 -0.45 -3.34
N ARG A 245 -16.72 -1.40 -4.17
CA ARG A 245 -17.75 -1.14 -5.17
C ARG A 245 -19.02 -0.57 -4.53
N GLN A 246 -19.50 -1.16 -3.44
CA GLN A 246 -20.68 -0.66 -2.73
C GLN A 246 -20.47 0.75 -2.18
N ILE A 247 -19.28 1.04 -1.62
CA ILE A 247 -18.91 2.37 -1.13
C ILE A 247 -18.90 3.38 -2.29
N PHE A 248 -18.34 3.03 -3.45
CA PHE A 248 -18.30 3.90 -4.62
C PHE A 248 -19.71 4.20 -5.14
N GLU A 249 -20.52 3.16 -5.37
CA GLU A 249 -21.90 3.30 -5.85
C GLU A 249 -22.76 4.14 -4.89
N TYR A 250 -22.57 3.97 -3.59
CA TYR A 250 -23.27 4.76 -2.57
C TYR A 250 -22.82 6.23 -2.60
N THR A 251 -21.51 6.47 -2.67
CA THR A 251 -20.91 7.79 -2.72
C THR A 251 -21.29 8.57 -3.98
N GLU A 252 -21.29 7.90 -5.13
CA GLU A 252 -21.74 8.49 -6.41
C GLU A 252 -23.17 9.00 -6.29
N LYS A 253 -24.06 8.24 -5.65
CA LYS A 253 -25.46 8.67 -5.40
C LYS A 253 -25.53 9.86 -4.44
N MET A 254 -24.76 9.84 -3.35
CA MET A 254 -24.74 10.94 -2.38
C MET A 254 -24.28 12.27 -2.99
N LEU A 255 -23.31 12.21 -3.90
CA LEU A 255 -22.69 13.38 -4.54
C LEU A 255 -23.36 13.76 -5.88
N ASP A 256 -24.39 13.05 -6.30
CA ASP A 256 -25.03 13.22 -7.62
C ASP A 256 -24.00 13.10 -8.76
N LEU A 257 -23.15 12.07 -8.68
CA LEU A 257 -22.15 11.73 -9.67
C LEU A 257 -22.63 10.56 -10.54
N PRO A 258 -22.22 10.49 -11.82
CA PRO A 258 -22.53 9.36 -12.67
C PRO A 258 -21.95 8.05 -12.15
N HIS A 259 -22.70 6.96 -12.31
CA HIS A 259 -22.23 5.61 -11.96
C HIS A 259 -20.94 5.27 -12.72
N GLY A 260 -19.95 4.75 -11.99
CA GLY A 260 -18.66 4.35 -12.55
C GLY A 260 -17.69 5.51 -12.82
N CYS A 261 -17.97 6.74 -12.38
CA CYS A 261 -17.05 7.85 -12.52
C CYS A 261 -15.83 7.76 -11.58
N ILE A 262 -16.00 7.17 -10.40
CA ILE A 262 -14.88 6.86 -9.51
C ILE A 262 -14.07 5.71 -10.11
N LYS A 263 -12.78 5.92 -10.36
CA LYS A 263 -11.89 4.89 -10.90
C LYS A 263 -10.80 4.51 -9.90
N ALA A 264 -10.52 3.22 -9.80
CA ALA A 264 -9.53 2.70 -8.84
C ALA A 264 -8.61 1.66 -9.46
N THR A 265 -7.31 1.82 -9.24
CA THR A 265 -6.29 0.79 -9.46
C THR A 265 -6.12 0.00 -8.16
N VAL A 266 -6.27 -1.33 -8.22
CA VAL A 266 -6.05 -2.19 -7.05
C VAL A 266 -4.59 -2.60 -6.97
N LEU A 267 -3.96 -2.39 -5.82
CA LEU A 267 -2.65 -2.94 -5.51
C LEU A 267 -2.83 -4.41 -5.13
N ILE A 268 -2.36 -5.31 -5.99
CA ILE A 268 -2.34 -6.75 -5.71
C ILE A 268 -1.08 -7.04 -4.90
N GLU A 269 -1.18 -6.92 -3.61
CA GLU A 269 -0.06 -6.96 -2.69
C GLU A 269 -0.28 -7.90 -1.50
N ASN A 270 -1.18 -8.88 -1.70
CA ASN A 270 -1.46 -9.92 -0.73
C ASN A 270 -1.50 -11.29 -1.41
N ILE A 271 -0.95 -12.31 -0.75
CA ILE A 271 -0.84 -13.67 -1.30
C ILE A 271 -2.22 -14.31 -1.59
N PHE A 272 -3.28 -13.92 -0.89
CA PHE A 272 -4.62 -14.41 -1.20
C PHE A 272 -5.22 -13.66 -2.39
N ALA A 273 -5.06 -12.33 -2.45
CA ALA A 273 -5.58 -11.51 -3.54
C ALA A 273 -5.03 -11.91 -4.93
N VAL A 274 -3.80 -12.44 -4.96
CA VAL A 274 -3.19 -12.93 -6.20
C VAL A 274 -4.01 -14.04 -6.87
N PHE A 275 -4.68 -14.88 -6.09
CA PHE A 275 -5.53 -15.95 -6.61
C PHE A 275 -6.95 -15.48 -6.94
N GLU A 276 -7.29 -14.22 -6.67
CA GLU A 276 -8.62 -13.64 -6.82
C GLU A 276 -8.63 -12.40 -7.75
N MET A 277 -7.61 -12.26 -8.65
CA MET A 277 -7.47 -11.06 -9.49
C MET A 277 -8.61 -10.87 -10.49
N ASP A 278 -9.10 -11.94 -11.13
CA ASP A 278 -10.25 -11.87 -12.05
C ASP A 278 -11.52 -11.44 -11.29
N GLU A 279 -11.74 -12.00 -10.09
CA GLU A 279 -12.88 -11.69 -9.24
C GLU A 279 -12.83 -10.25 -8.71
N ILE A 280 -11.64 -9.76 -8.32
CA ILE A 280 -11.41 -8.36 -7.93
C ILE A 280 -11.76 -7.42 -9.08
N LEU A 281 -11.27 -7.71 -10.29
CA LEU A 281 -11.60 -6.91 -11.48
C LEU A 281 -13.08 -7.00 -11.82
N TYR A 282 -13.71 -8.16 -11.67
CA TYR A 282 -15.13 -8.35 -11.95
C TYR A 282 -16.02 -7.53 -11.01
N GLU A 283 -15.73 -7.57 -9.71
CA GLU A 283 -16.45 -6.74 -8.74
C GLU A 283 -16.32 -5.25 -9.06
N LEU A 284 -15.12 -4.80 -9.40
CA LEU A 284 -14.85 -3.39 -9.70
C LEU A 284 -14.99 -3.04 -11.18
N ARG A 285 -15.54 -3.88 -12.07
CA ARG A 285 -15.46 -3.70 -13.53
C ARG A 285 -15.93 -2.33 -14.04
N HIS A 286 -16.89 -1.70 -13.36
CA HIS A 286 -17.36 -0.35 -13.69
C HIS A 286 -16.48 0.77 -13.10
N HIS A 287 -15.66 0.46 -12.12
CA HIS A 287 -14.81 1.38 -11.38
C HIS A 287 -13.31 1.09 -11.54
N SER A 288 -12.93 0.03 -12.27
CA SER A 288 -11.52 -0.36 -12.36
C SER A 288 -10.72 0.54 -13.29
N SER A 289 -9.55 0.94 -12.84
CA SER A 289 -8.46 1.49 -13.66
C SER A 289 -7.23 0.57 -13.67
N GLY A 290 -7.44 -0.73 -13.45
CA GLY A 290 -6.42 -1.77 -13.57
C GLY A 290 -5.89 -2.31 -12.25
N LEU A 291 -4.81 -3.08 -12.37
CA LEU A 291 -4.10 -3.68 -11.24
C LEU A 291 -2.65 -3.21 -11.21
N ASN A 292 -2.06 -3.20 -10.02
CA ASN A 292 -0.65 -2.87 -9.82
C ASN A 292 0.06 -3.96 -9.00
N CYS A 293 1.33 -4.24 -9.34
CA CYS A 293 2.20 -5.16 -8.59
C CYS A 293 2.85 -4.48 -7.39
N GLY A 294 2.45 -4.80 -6.17
CA GLY A 294 3.08 -4.36 -4.92
C GLY A 294 4.02 -5.42 -4.33
N MET A 295 5.25 -5.48 -4.81
CA MET A 295 6.21 -6.56 -4.55
C MET A 295 6.52 -6.78 -3.07
N TRP A 296 6.76 -5.71 -2.29
CA TRP A 296 7.20 -5.85 -0.91
C TRP A 296 6.07 -6.24 0.03
N ASP A 297 4.90 -5.62 -0.08
CA ASP A 297 3.71 -6.03 0.67
C ASP A 297 3.29 -7.47 0.30
N TYR A 298 3.31 -7.82 -1.00
CA TYR A 298 3.06 -9.19 -1.44
C TYR A 298 4.00 -10.20 -0.77
N THR A 299 5.31 -9.91 -0.78
CA THR A 299 6.32 -10.77 -0.12
C THR A 299 6.13 -10.80 1.39
N ALA A 300 5.86 -9.65 2.02
CA ALA A 300 5.56 -9.57 3.45
C ALA A 300 4.32 -10.40 3.82
N SER A 301 3.27 -10.36 2.99
CA SER A 301 2.05 -11.13 3.23
C SER A 301 2.30 -12.64 3.28
N ILE A 302 3.22 -13.15 2.44
CA ILE A 302 3.65 -14.55 2.47
C ILE A 302 4.32 -14.88 3.81
N VAL A 303 5.29 -14.05 4.21
CA VAL A 303 6.02 -14.27 5.47
C VAL A 303 5.06 -14.20 6.66
N VAL A 304 4.16 -13.23 6.71
CA VAL A 304 3.22 -13.03 7.82
C VAL A 304 2.20 -14.16 7.91
N ASN A 305 1.60 -14.58 6.80
CA ASN A 305 0.54 -15.60 6.81
C ASN A 305 1.10 -17.01 7.02
N PHE A 306 2.32 -17.29 6.53
CA PHE A 306 2.96 -18.60 6.63
C PHE A 306 4.17 -18.63 7.56
N ARG A 307 4.28 -17.66 8.47
CA ARG A 307 5.44 -17.40 9.33
C ARG A 307 5.93 -18.60 10.15
N LYS A 308 5.06 -19.56 10.50
CA LYS A 308 5.40 -20.75 11.28
C LYS A 308 5.78 -21.96 10.44
N ARG A 309 5.70 -21.84 9.12
CA ARG A 309 5.97 -22.94 8.17
C ARG A 309 7.40 -22.90 7.69
N PRO A 310 8.23 -23.94 7.96
CA PRO A 310 9.63 -23.97 7.54
C PRO A 310 9.81 -23.91 6.02
N GLU A 311 8.87 -24.50 5.26
CA GLU A 311 8.88 -24.47 3.80
C GLU A 311 8.62 -23.09 3.20
N CYS A 312 8.04 -22.17 3.97
CA CYS A 312 7.78 -20.79 3.59
C CYS A 312 8.82 -19.81 4.18
N LEU A 313 9.94 -20.32 4.67
CA LEU A 313 11.02 -19.49 5.18
C LEU A 313 11.69 -18.76 4.02
N LEU A 314 11.71 -17.42 4.10
CA LEU A 314 12.37 -16.58 3.10
C LEU A 314 13.83 -16.28 3.49
N PRO A 315 14.77 -16.44 2.55
CA PRO A 315 16.18 -16.07 2.76
C PRO A 315 16.38 -14.55 2.71
N ASP A 316 17.64 -14.11 2.64
CA ASP A 316 17.98 -12.70 2.46
C ASP A 316 17.24 -12.08 1.27
N ARG A 317 16.30 -11.14 1.57
CA ARG A 317 15.47 -10.51 0.54
C ARG A 317 16.28 -9.69 -0.46
N GLN A 318 17.40 -9.12 -0.07
CA GLN A 318 18.21 -8.30 -0.97
C GLN A 318 18.92 -9.12 -2.04
N GLN A 319 19.25 -10.37 -1.73
CA GLN A 319 19.95 -11.26 -2.63
C GLN A 319 19.00 -12.17 -3.42
N TYR A 320 17.94 -12.69 -2.79
CA TYR A 320 17.11 -13.76 -3.35
C TYR A 320 15.71 -13.32 -3.76
N VAL A 321 15.26 -12.14 -3.35
CA VAL A 321 13.91 -11.63 -3.64
C VAL A 321 13.97 -10.47 -4.65
N SER A 322 13.60 -10.75 -5.88
CA SER A 322 13.55 -9.77 -6.97
C SER A 322 12.55 -10.23 -8.03
N MET A 323 12.16 -9.35 -8.95
CA MET A 323 11.30 -9.70 -10.08
C MET A 323 11.90 -10.75 -11.03
N LYS A 324 13.14 -11.21 -10.79
CA LYS A 324 13.76 -12.37 -11.47
C LYS A 324 13.50 -13.69 -10.74
N SER A 325 13.07 -13.65 -9.48
CA SER A 325 12.70 -14.83 -8.69
C SER A 325 11.35 -15.35 -9.20
N ASP A 326 11.24 -16.67 -9.37
CA ASP A 326 10.09 -17.28 -10.04
C ASP A 326 8.75 -16.84 -9.44
N PHE A 327 8.56 -16.87 -8.12
CA PHE A 327 7.30 -16.51 -7.49
C PHE A 327 6.86 -15.05 -7.79
N LEU A 328 7.80 -14.10 -7.84
CA LEU A 328 7.50 -12.71 -8.18
C LEU A 328 7.32 -12.51 -9.68
N ARG A 329 8.10 -13.21 -10.49
CA ARG A 329 7.96 -13.17 -11.93
C ARG A 329 6.59 -13.69 -12.35
N TYR A 330 6.19 -14.86 -11.88
CA TYR A 330 4.88 -15.43 -12.24
C TYR A 330 3.71 -14.69 -11.61
N TYR A 331 3.89 -14.05 -10.47
CA TYR A 331 2.94 -13.09 -9.94
C TYR A 331 2.70 -11.91 -10.89
N MET A 332 3.76 -11.28 -11.39
CA MET A 332 3.66 -10.21 -12.40
C MET A 332 3.07 -10.72 -13.71
N ASP A 333 3.53 -11.87 -14.19
CA ASP A 333 3.04 -12.47 -15.43
C ASP A 333 1.54 -12.79 -15.36
N LEU A 334 1.06 -13.32 -14.22
CA LEU A 334 -0.36 -13.59 -13.98
C LEU A 334 -1.17 -12.29 -13.95
N LEU A 335 -0.69 -11.25 -13.24
CA LEU A 335 -1.36 -9.95 -13.18
C LEU A 335 -1.51 -9.34 -14.58
N ILE A 336 -0.42 -9.32 -15.36
CA ILE A 336 -0.44 -8.80 -16.73
C ILE A 336 -1.39 -9.61 -17.62
N LEU A 337 -1.36 -10.94 -17.49
CA LEU A 337 -2.24 -11.83 -18.25
C LEU A 337 -3.72 -11.56 -17.93
N THR A 338 -4.07 -11.50 -16.65
CA THR A 338 -5.43 -11.20 -16.17
C THR A 338 -5.89 -9.83 -16.67
N CYS A 339 -5.08 -8.80 -16.50
CA CYS A 339 -5.39 -7.46 -17.00
C CYS A 339 -5.63 -7.43 -18.51
N LYS A 340 -4.77 -8.09 -19.31
CA LYS A 340 -4.93 -8.16 -20.77
C LYS A 340 -6.23 -8.84 -21.19
N ARG A 341 -6.59 -9.94 -20.52
CA ARG A 341 -7.86 -10.66 -20.78
C ARG A 341 -9.06 -9.76 -20.53
N ARG A 342 -8.98 -8.86 -19.56
CA ARG A 342 -10.08 -8.01 -19.11
C ARG A 342 -10.04 -6.58 -19.65
N HIS A 343 -9.10 -6.26 -20.54
CA HIS A 343 -8.84 -4.93 -21.09
C HIS A 343 -8.50 -3.89 -20.00
N ALA A 344 -7.93 -4.33 -18.91
CA ALA A 344 -7.50 -3.51 -17.79
C ALA A 344 -6.03 -3.10 -17.95
N PRO A 345 -5.63 -1.88 -17.54
CA PRO A 345 -4.23 -1.52 -17.40
C PRO A 345 -3.51 -2.38 -16.36
N ALA A 346 -2.25 -2.74 -16.64
CA ALA A 346 -1.36 -3.43 -15.73
C ALA A 346 -0.14 -2.56 -15.43
N THR A 347 0.06 -2.16 -14.19
CA THR A 347 1.22 -1.37 -13.77
C THR A 347 2.08 -2.13 -12.77
N THR A 348 3.33 -1.72 -12.60
CA THR A 348 4.29 -2.38 -11.72
C THR A 348 4.80 -1.46 -10.63
N GLY A 349 5.45 -2.04 -9.62
CA GLY A 349 5.86 -1.38 -8.41
C GLY A 349 6.91 -0.28 -8.62
N MET A 350 7.23 0.40 -7.53
CA MET A 350 8.05 1.60 -7.50
C MET A 350 9.55 1.31 -7.64
N VAL A 351 10.26 2.18 -8.36
CA VAL A 351 11.71 2.31 -8.27
C VAL A 351 12.03 3.16 -7.04
N PRO A 352 12.72 2.61 -6.03
CA PRO A 352 12.88 3.29 -4.74
C PRO A 352 14.10 4.20 -4.65
N PHE A 353 14.91 4.36 -5.71
CA PHE A 353 16.14 5.14 -5.64
C PHE A 353 15.88 6.61 -5.35
N VAL A 354 16.73 7.19 -4.47
CA VAL A 354 16.83 8.62 -4.20
C VAL A 354 18.20 9.07 -4.71
N LEU A 355 18.23 9.66 -5.90
CA LEU A 355 19.47 9.93 -6.63
C LEU A 355 20.42 10.93 -5.94
N SER A 356 19.87 11.78 -5.06
CA SER A 356 20.65 12.70 -4.23
C SER A 356 21.30 12.05 -3.00
N GLU A 357 20.87 10.84 -2.62
CA GLU A 357 21.30 10.16 -1.38
C GLU A 357 21.94 8.78 -1.64
N LEU A 358 22.44 8.56 -2.85
CA LEU A 358 23.09 7.29 -3.20
C LEU A 358 24.35 7.04 -2.35
N PRO A 359 24.62 5.77 -1.99
CA PRO A 359 25.84 5.41 -1.27
C PRO A 359 27.11 5.77 -2.04
N THR A 360 28.17 6.05 -1.30
CA THR A 360 29.49 6.32 -1.89
C THR A 360 29.91 5.17 -2.83
N GLY A 361 30.30 5.53 -4.04
CA GLY A 361 30.72 4.58 -5.08
C GLY A 361 29.61 4.14 -6.06
N ILE A 362 28.37 4.59 -5.87
CA ILE A 362 27.29 4.41 -6.85
C ILE A 362 27.00 5.76 -7.50
N SER A 363 27.14 5.84 -8.81
CA SER A 363 26.81 7.06 -9.57
C SER A 363 25.31 7.14 -9.87
N GLN A 364 24.80 8.35 -10.10
CA GLN A 364 23.41 8.53 -10.54
C GLN A 364 23.14 7.82 -11.88
N ALA A 365 24.12 7.81 -12.80
CA ALA A 365 24.01 7.14 -14.08
C ALA A 365 23.81 5.62 -13.91
N GLU A 366 24.54 4.96 -13.02
CA GLU A 366 24.39 3.54 -12.70
C GLU A 366 23.03 3.25 -12.06
N ALA A 367 22.55 4.12 -11.17
CA ALA A 367 21.22 3.97 -10.55
C ALA A 367 20.10 4.11 -11.60
N ILE A 368 20.21 5.08 -12.51
CA ILE A 368 19.26 5.28 -13.63
C ILE A 368 19.29 4.07 -14.58
N GLU A 369 20.48 3.57 -14.94
CA GLU A 369 20.63 2.39 -15.79
C GLU A 369 19.99 1.16 -15.15
N LYS A 370 20.19 0.95 -13.86
CA LYS A 370 19.58 -0.15 -13.11
C LYS A 370 18.05 -0.03 -13.07
N ALA A 371 17.51 1.18 -12.84
CA ALA A 371 16.09 1.45 -12.85
C ALA A 371 15.46 1.17 -14.22
N THR A 372 16.01 1.77 -15.28
CA THR A 372 15.51 1.62 -16.66
C THR A 372 15.65 0.19 -17.19
N SER A 373 16.74 -0.51 -16.82
CA SER A 373 16.94 -1.92 -17.17
C SER A 373 15.88 -2.82 -16.52
N SER A 374 15.57 -2.61 -15.23
CA SER A 374 14.53 -3.33 -14.51
C SER A 374 13.16 -3.08 -15.13
N LYS A 375 12.79 -1.82 -15.32
CA LYS A 375 11.50 -1.45 -15.94
C LYS A 375 11.39 -1.88 -17.40
N GLY A 376 12.53 -2.02 -18.10
CA GLY A 376 12.59 -2.60 -19.43
C GLY A 376 12.13 -4.06 -19.48
N VAL A 377 12.45 -4.86 -18.48
CA VAL A 377 11.98 -6.25 -18.37
C VAL A 377 10.46 -6.28 -18.15
N GLU A 378 9.94 -5.44 -17.25
CA GLU A 378 8.52 -5.35 -16.93
C GLU A 378 7.70 -4.84 -18.13
N ALA A 379 8.19 -3.82 -18.82
CA ALA A 379 7.57 -3.31 -20.05
C ALA A 379 7.54 -4.38 -21.16
N LEU A 380 8.60 -5.19 -21.31
CA LEU A 380 8.63 -6.30 -22.27
C LEU A 380 7.65 -7.43 -21.89
N ALA A 381 7.43 -7.68 -20.61
CA ALA A 381 6.41 -8.62 -20.14
C ALA A 381 4.99 -8.12 -20.48
N GLY A 382 4.81 -6.81 -20.69
CA GLY A 382 3.57 -6.19 -21.15
C GLY A 382 2.89 -5.31 -20.14
N SER A 383 3.62 -4.84 -19.12
CA SER A 383 3.16 -3.78 -18.22
C SER A 383 2.95 -2.47 -19.01
N ASP A 384 1.93 -1.71 -18.59
CA ASP A 384 1.57 -0.42 -19.18
C ASP A 384 2.33 0.75 -18.56
N GLY A 385 2.87 0.57 -17.38
CA GLY A 385 3.63 1.59 -16.66
C GLY A 385 4.17 1.10 -15.32
N ALA A 386 4.81 2.00 -14.59
CA ALA A 386 5.40 1.73 -13.28
C ALA A 386 5.39 2.98 -12.40
N LEU A 387 5.74 2.80 -11.12
CA LEU A 387 5.96 3.91 -10.20
C LEU A 387 7.46 4.23 -10.05
N VAL A 388 7.76 5.48 -9.76
CA VAL A 388 9.08 5.96 -9.34
C VAL A 388 8.94 6.86 -8.13
N TYR A 389 9.94 6.91 -7.25
CA TYR A 389 9.96 7.87 -6.15
C TYR A 389 10.68 9.17 -6.53
N ASP A 390 11.90 9.07 -7.07
CA ASP A 390 12.68 10.25 -7.45
C ASP A 390 12.18 10.85 -8.76
N LEU A 391 11.90 12.15 -8.74
CA LEU A 391 11.36 12.88 -9.88
C LEU A 391 12.29 12.86 -11.11
N ALA A 392 13.59 12.76 -10.91
CA ALA A 392 14.56 12.66 -11.99
C ALA A 392 14.50 11.32 -12.75
N LEU A 393 13.77 10.32 -12.22
CA LEU A 393 13.54 9.04 -12.89
C LEU A 393 12.31 9.04 -13.80
N VAL A 394 11.47 10.09 -13.78
CA VAL A 394 10.24 10.18 -14.58
C VAL A 394 10.53 10.02 -16.06
N GLU A 395 11.36 10.89 -16.63
CA GLU A 395 11.67 10.87 -18.07
C GLU A 395 12.42 9.59 -18.50
N PRO A 396 13.49 9.14 -17.81
CA PRO A 396 14.16 7.89 -18.17
C PRO A 396 13.24 6.68 -18.20
N VAL A 397 12.35 6.54 -17.20
CA VAL A 397 11.42 5.41 -17.11
C VAL A 397 10.29 5.54 -18.14
N ALA A 398 9.72 6.73 -18.34
CA ALA A 398 8.71 6.99 -19.38
C ALA A 398 9.22 6.64 -20.77
N THR A 399 10.48 6.95 -21.07
CA THR A 399 11.16 6.61 -22.33
C THR A 399 11.21 5.09 -22.55
N VAL A 400 11.52 4.32 -21.49
CA VAL A 400 11.53 2.84 -21.55
C VAL A 400 10.18 2.31 -22.01
N PHE A 401 9.07 2.77 -21.40
CA PHE A 401 7.74 2.31 -21.78
C PHE A 401 7.34 2.74 -23.19
N THR A 402 7.71 3.93 -23.61
CA THR A 402 7.45 4.43 -24.97
C THR A 402 8.18 3.59 -26.02
N GLU A 403 9.49 3.40 -25.89
CA GLU A 403 10.29 2.63 -26.84
C GLU A 403 9.88 1.16 -26.91
N LYS A 404 9.52 0.55 -25.77
CA LYS A 404 9.09 -0.84 -25.73
C LYS A 404 7.74 -1.03 -26.39
N ARG A 405 6.78 -0.12 -26.21
CA ARG A 405 5.51 -0.14 -26.93
C ARG A 405 5.72 -0.11 -28.46
N GLU A 406 6.62 0.74 -28.94
CA GLU A 406 6.96 0.81 -30.37
C GLU A 406 7.62 -0.47 -30.89
N LYS A 407 8.55 -1.06 -30.12
CA LYS A 407 9.25 -2.30 -30.50
C LYS A 407 8.30 -3.50 -30.53
N ILE A 408 7.42 -3.64 -29.54
CA ILE A 408 6.39 -4.69 -29.48
C ILE A 408 5.40 -4.54 -30.64
N GLY A 409 4.99 -3.32 -30.98
CA GLY A 409 4.11 -3.04 -32.12
C GLY A 409 4.73 -3.45 -33.47
N LYS A 410 6.07 -3.39 -33.60
CA LYS A 410 6.80 -3.77 -34.82
C LYS A 410 7.19 -5.26 -34.89
N ALA A 411 7.45 -5.90 -33.76
CA ALA A 411 8.03 -7.26 -33.71
C ALA A 411 7.00 -8.38 -33.45
N GLY A 412 5.76 -8.02 -33.16
CA GLY A 412 4.80 -9.00 -32.62
C GLY A 412 5.18 -9.39 -31.17
N ARG A 413 4.19 -9.67 -30.34
CA ARG A 413 4.41 -10.12 -28.96
C ARG A 413 5.04 -11.52 -28.98
N SER A 414 6.01 -11.80 -28.09
CA SER A 414 6.33 -13.18 -27.71
C SER A 414 5.02 -13.90 -27.35
N ALA A 415 4.92 -15.20 -27.67
CA ALA A 415 3.70 -15.96 -27.46
C ALA A 415 3.11 -15.69 -26.08
N PRO A 416 1.82 -15.32 -25.96
CA PRO A 416 1.22 -15.02 -24.67
C PRO A 416 1.26 -16.27 -23.79
N LEU A 417 1.61 -16.08 -22.52
CA LEU A 417 1.37 -17.11 -21.50
C LEU A 417 -0.11 -17.54 -21.57
N VAL A 418 -0.35 -18.82 -21.56
CA VAL A 418 -1.72 -19.35 -21.45
C VAL A 418 -2.04 -19.45 -19.96
N PHE A 419 -3.24 -19.02 -19.58
CA PHE A 419 -3.70 -19.18 -18.21
C PHE A 419 -3.89 -20.67 -17.88
N ASP A 420 -3.18 -21.14 -16.86
CA ASP A 420 -3.30 -22.48 -16.30
C ASP A 420 -3.26 -22.37 -14.78
N GLU A 421 -4.37 -22.69 -14.12
CA GLU A 421 -4.54 -22.55 -12.67
C GLU A 421 -3.50 -23.40 -11.89
N ALA A 422 -3.28 -24.64 -12.30
CA ALA A 422 -2.36 -25.54 -11.60
C ALA A 422 -0.91 -25.05 -11.71
N PHE A 423 -0.52 -24.61 -12.91
CA PHE A 423 0.80 -24.04 -13.17
C PHE A 423 1.05 -22.79 -12.32
N PHE A 424 0.12 -21.81 -12.36
CA PHE A 424 0.29 -20.57 -11.60
C PHE A 424 0.23 -20.82 -10.09
N ALA A 425 -0.65 -21.70 -9.61
CA ALA A 425 -0.72 -22.05 -8.18
C ALA A 425 0.60 -22.61 -7.68
N GLU A 426 1.24 -23.53 -8.44
CA GLU A 426 2.57 -24.05 -8.09
C GLU A 426 3.62 -22.94 -8.06
N LYS A 427 3.68 -22.10 -9.11
CA LYS A 427 4.73 -21.09 -9.26
C LYS A 427 4.63 -19.97 -8.23
N LEU A 428 3.43 -19.50 -7.92
CA LEU A 428 3.19 -18.46 -6.90
C LEU A 428 3.62 -18.90 -5.49
N LEU A 429 3.58 -20.19 -5.21
CA LEU A 429 3.93 -20.75 -3.91
C LEU A 429 5.35 -21.36 -3.86
N THR A 430 6.11 -21.30 -4.98
CA THR A 430 7.49 -21.77 -5.05
C THR A 430 8.45 -20.65 -4.64
N LEU A 431 8.74 -20.57 -3.33
CA LEU A 431 9.60 -19.53 -2.76
C LEU A 431 11.10 -19.82 -3.01
N PRO A 432 11.93 -18.77 -3.12
CA PRO A 432 13.36 -18.93 -3.29
C PRO A 432 13.99 -19.58 -2.05
N ARG A 433 15.01 -20.40 -2.26
CA ARG A 433 15.88 -20.90 -1.20
C ARG A 433 17.20 -20.16 -1.24
N GLY A 434 17.81 -19.96 -0.08
CA GLY A 434 19.08 -19.25 0.02
C GLY A 434 19.50 -19.04 1.46
N ASP A 435 20.53 -18.25 1.63
CA ASP A 435 21.19 -18.04 2.91
C ASP A 435 20.66 -16.81 3.64
N VAL A 436 20.86 -16.83 4.96
CA VAL A 436 20.74 -15.68 5.85
C VAL A 436 22.13 -15.37 6.39
N THR A 437 22.59 -14.13 6.28
CA THR A 437 23.91 -13.66 6.71
C THR A 437 23.77 -12.64 7.85
N LEU A 438 24.85 -12.38 8.58
CA LEU A 438 24.87 -11.29 9.56
C LEU A 438 24.50 -9.95 8.93
N LYS A 439 24.96 -9.70 7.70
CA LYS A 439 24.65 -8.49 6.96
C LYS A 439 23.16 -8.38 6.65
N SER A 440 22.49 -9.48 6.29
CA SER A 440 21.05 -9.47 6.01
C SER A 440 20.21 -9.23 7.27
N VAL A 441 20.62 -9.80 8.41
CA VAL A 441 20.00 -9.52 9.72
C VAL A 441 20.15 -8.04 10.08
N GLU A 442 21.37 -7.51 9.98
CA GLU A 442 21.66 -6.09 10.25
C GLU A 442 20.84 -5.16 9.36
N MET A 443 20.72 -5.47 8.07
CA MET A 443 19.95 -4.64 7.14
C MET A 443 18.46 -4.60 7.50
N ASN A 444 17.84 -5.74 7.79
CA ASN A 444 16.44 -5.77 8.21
C ASN A 444 16.24 -5.03 9.55
N VAL A 445 17.19 -5.16 10.49
CA VAL A 445 17.18 -4.38 11.74
C VAL A 445 17.28 -2.88 11.44
N ARG A 446 18.16 -2.48 10.54
CA ARG A 446 18.38 -1.08 10.15
C ARG A 446 17.11 -0.46 9.55
N VAL A 447 16.52 -1.12 8.56
CA VAL A 447 15.28 -0.63 7.92
C VAL A 447 14.16 -0.51 8.95
N ALA A 448 13.88 -1.56 9.73
CA ALA A 448 12.82 -1.53 10.72
C ALA A 448 13.06 -0.48 11.82
N LEU A 449 14.30 -0.35 12.31
CA LEU A 449 14.65 0.62 13.35
C LEU A 449 14.53 2.06 12.88
N LEU A 450 15.08 2.38 11.70
CA LEU A 450 15.06 3.74 11.17
C LEU A 450 13.64 4.13 10.76
N TYR A 451 12.86 3.21 10.20
CA TYR A 451 11.45 3.46 9.91
C TYR A 451 10.67 3.80 11.18
N VAL A 452 10.74 2.96 12.24
CA VAL A 452 10.05 3.22 13.51
C VAL A 452 10.53 4.53 14.14
N LEU A 453 11.82 4.83 14.09
CA LEU A 453 12.36 6.09 14.59
C LEU A 453 11.78 7.30 13.84
N HIS A 454 11.69 7.24 12.51
CA HIS A 454 11.10 8.30 11.69
C HIS A 454 9.59 8.42 11.91
N TRP A 455 8.89 7.29 12.10
CA TRP A 455 7.48 7.28 12.46
C TRP A 455 7.21 8.01 13.77
N LEU A 456 8.05 7.84 14.79
CA LEU A 456 7.94 8.59 16.05
C LEU A 456 8.12 10.11 15.86
N TYR A 457 8.81 10.54 14.81
CA TYR A 457 8.90 11.94 14.39
C TYR A 457 7.76 12.39 13.47
N GLY A 458 6.77 11.55 13.21
CA GLY A 458 5.64 11.84 12.32
C GLY A 458 5.95 11.70 10.83
N ASN A 459 7.00 10.95 10.44
CA ASN A 459 7.36 10.71 9.05
C ASN A 459 7.06 9.27 8.66
N GLY A 460 6.35 9.04 7.55
CA GLY A 460 6.00 7.71 7.02
C GLY A 460 7.11 7.07 6.17
N THR A 461 8.20 7.79 5.86
CA THR A 461 9.30 7.29 5.04
C THR A 461 10.67 7.67 5.61
N VAL A 462 11.69 6.91 5.21
CA VAL A 462 13.10 7.17 5.53
C VAL A 462 13.99 6.70 4.39
N VAL A 463 15.10 7.41 4.12
CA VAL A 463 16.09 6.95 3.14
C VAL A 463 17.14 6.08 3.84
N VAL A 464 17.30 4.85 3.34
CA VAL A 464 18.31 3.90 3.79
C VAL A 464 19.12 3.42 2.59
N ASN A 465 20.44 3.65 2.62
CA ASN A 465 21.34 3.25 1.54
C ASN A 465 20.90 3.73 0.14
N GLY A 466 20.39 4.95 0.03
CA GLY A 466 19.98 5.55 -1.23
C GLY A 466 18.63 5.06 -1.79
N CYS A 467 17.87 4.32 -1.00
CA CYS A 467 16.51 3.90 -1.32
C CYS A 467 15.54 4.49 -0.31
N ILE A 468 14.37 4.89 -0.77
CA ILE A 468 13.25 5.19 0.11
C ILE A 468 12.73 3.88 0.71
N GLU A 469 12.51 3.89 2.01
CA GLU A 469 11.88 2.81 2.76
C GLU A 469 10.60 3.36 3.39
N ASP A 470 9.53 2.61 3.25
CA ASP A 470 8.16 2.92 3.69
C ASP A 470 7.63 1.85 4.66
N SER A 471 6.33 1.83 4.92
CA SER A 471 5.75 0.83 5.80
C SER A 471 5.81 -0.58 5.21
N ALA A 472 5.77 -0.76 3.88
CA ALA A 472 5.85 -2.06 3.24
C ALA A 472 7.24 -2.71 3.40
N THR A 473 8.31 -1.93 3.22
CA THR A 473 9.69 -2.40 3.41
C THR A 473 10.05 -2.59 4.88
N ALA A 474 9.49 -1.78 5.78
CA ALA A 474 9.60 -1.98 7.23
C ALA A 474 8.86 -3.26 7.67
N GLU A 475 7.68 -3.53 7.10
CA GLU A 475 6.88 -4.72 7.37
C GLU A 475 7.62 -6.00 6.98
N ILE A 476 8.14 -6.10 5.74
CA ILE A 476 8.90 -7.29 5.34
C ILE A 476 10.17 -7.46 6.18
N SER A 477 10.84 -6.36 6.55
CA SER A 477 12.04 -6.42 7.38
C SER A 477 11.75 -7.01 8.76
N ARG A 478 10.73 -6.49 9.48
CA ARG A 478 10.38 -7.00 10.80
C ARG A 478 9.80 -8.41 10.73
N ALA A 479 9.02 -8.73 9.68
CA ALA A 479 8.43 -10.05 9.52
C ALA A 479 9.50 -11.13 9.28
N GLN A 480 10.51 -10.85 8.46
CA GLN A 480 11.66 -11.75 8.28
C GLN A 480 12.47 -11.91 9.59
N LEU A 481 12.73 -10.83 10.33
CA LEU A 481 13.41 -10.93 11.62
C LEU A 481 12.64 -11.86 12.56
N TRP A 482 11.32 -11.70 12.66
CA TRP A 482 10.48 -12.58 13.46
C TRP A 482 10.55 -14.04 12.99
N GLN A 483 10.42 -14.28 11.69
CA GLN A 483 10.48 -15.62 11.11
C GLN A 483 11.83 -16.30 11.36
N TRP A 484 12.93 -15.56 11.19
CA TRP A 484 14.28 -16.08 11.42
C TRP A 484 14.55 -16.37 12.90
N VAL A 485 14.06 -15.55 13.83
CA VAL A 485 14.11 -15.80 15.28
C VAL A 485 13.30 -17.05 15.64
N TYR A 486 12.05 -17.12 15.14
CA TYR A 486 11.16 -18.25 15.44
C TYR A 486 11.73 -19.60 14.98
N HIS A 487 12.28 -19.67 13.79
CA HIS A 487 12.87 -20.88 13.22
C HIS A 487 14.34 -21.09 13.63
N ARG A 488 14.94 -20.17 14.39
CA ARG A 488 16.36 -20.20 14.76
C ARG A 488 17.25 -20.46 13.54
N VAL A 489 17.07 -19.67 12.50
CA VAL A 489 17.74 -19.86 11.21
C VAL A 489 19.25 -19.81 11.38
N PRO A 490 20.03 -20.77 10.82
CA PRO A 490 21.49 -20.71 10.85
C PRO A 490 21.99 -19.54 9.99
N ILE A 491 23.05 -18.87 10.45
CA ILE A 491 23.72 -17.80 9.73
C ILE A 491 24.85 -18.39 8.91
N ALA A 492 24.83 -18.18 7.60
CA ALA A 492 25.74 -18.82 6.67
C ALA A 492 27.22 -18.40 6.86
N ASP A 493 27.46 -17.16 7.28
CA ASP A 493 28.78 -16.55 7.47
C ASP A 493 29.21 -16.50 8.96
N ALA A 494 28.50 -17.18 9.86
CA ALA A 494 28.85 -17.22 11.28
C ALA A 494 28.39 -18.53 11.96
N SER A 495 29.10 -18.96 12.99
CA SER A 495 28.79 -20.18 13.76
C SER A 495 27.65 -19.96 14.79
N GLN A 496 26.62 -19.21 14.41
CA GLN A 496 25.48 -18.88 15.29
C GLN A 496 24.16 -18.97 14.54
N ARG A 497 23.07 -18.85 15.27
CA ARG A 497 21.70 -18.83 14.74
C ARG A 497 21.04 -17.50 15.08
N VAL A 498 20.06 -17.11 14.27
CA VAL A 498 19.25 -15.92 14.56
C VAL A 498 18.40 -16.19 15.81
N ASP A 499 18.57 -15.38 16.82
CA ASP A 499 17.78 -15.39 18.06
C ASP A 499 17.59 -13.97 18.61
N ALA A 500 16.82 -13.86 19.70
CA ALA A 500 16.54 -12.58 20.34
C ALA A 500 17.80 -11.84 20.83
N ALA A 501 18.84 -12.57 21.25
CA ALA A 501 20.08 -11.96 21.72
C ALA A 501 20.83 -11.27 20.56
N LEU A 502 20.90 -11.92 19.40
CA LEU A 502 21.47 -11.35 18.18
C LEU A 502 20.68 -10.12 17.72
N ILE A 503 19.33 -10.18 17.73
CA ILE A 503 18.50 -9.01 17.38
C ILE A 503 18.80 -7.83 18.31
N ALA A 504 18.88 -8.08 19.63
CA ALA A 504 19.24 -7.04 20.60
C ALA A 504 20.64 -6.46 20.38
N GLU A 505 21.61 -7.27 19.98
CA GLU A 505 22.97 -6.84 19.62
C GLU A 505 22.96 -5.95 18.38
N MET A 506 22.31 -6.40 17.30
CA MET A 506 22.22 -5.63 16.05
C MET A 506 21.49 -4.30 16.22
N LEU A 507 20.40 -4.29 17.02
CA LEU A 507 19.70 -3.04 17.37
C LEU A 507 20.61 -2.04 18.07
N ARG A 508 21.41 -2.49 19.06
CA ARG A 508 22.39 -1.60 19.74
C ARG A 508 23.45 -1.07 18.78
N LYS A 509 23.95 -1.93 17.89
CA LYS A 509 24.96 -1.55 16.87
C LYS A 509 24.41 -0.47 15.95
N VAL A 510 23.26 -0.72 15.31
CA VAL A 510 22.64 0.21 14.35
C VAL A 510 22.27 1.54 15.04
N LEU A 511 21.73 1.49 16.25
CA LEU A 511 21.40 2.67 17.03
C LEU A 511 22.63 3.52 17.36
N HIS A 512 23.75 2.88 17.74
CA HIS A 512 25.00 3.57 17.98
C HIS A 512 25.56 4.23 16.71
N GLU A 513 25.47 3.60 15.56
CA GLU A 513 25.87 4.18 14.28
C GLU A 513 24.98 5.38 13.92
N GLU A 514 23.67 5.26 14.08
CA GLU A 514 22.72 6.32 13.77
C GLU A 514 22.88 7.54 14.69
N SER A 515 23.11 7.32 15.99
CA SER A 515 23.36 8.41 16.95
C SER A 515 24.62 9.23 16.65
N LYS A 516 25.59 8.64 15.94
CA LYS A 516 26.78 9.35 15.44
C LYS A 516 26.52 10.11 14.15
N ARG A 517 25.63 9.61 13.30
CA ARG A 517 25.31 10.17 12.00
C ARG A 517 24.45 11.43 12.12
N LYS A 518 23.46 11.41 13.02
CA LYS A 518 22.48 12.48 13.19
C LYS A 518 22.06 12.59 14.67
N PRO A 519 21.89 13.80 15.19
CA PRO A 519 21.32 13.98 16.53
C PRO A 519 19.86 13.58 16.57
N HIS A 520 19.52 12.76 17.54
CA HIS A 520 18.15 12.32 17.83
C HIS A 520 17.84 12.50 19.30
N GLN A 521 16.55 12.60 19.64
CA GLN A 521 16.10 12.58 21.02
C GLN A 521 16.35 11.19 21.63
N PRO A 522 17.08 11.08 22.76
CA PRO A 522 17.43 9.77 23.35
C PRO A 522 16.22 8.86 23.62
N GLN A 523 15.10 9.44 24.08
CA GLN A 523 13.88 8.67 24.37
C GLN A 523 13.30 8.06 23.09
N TYR A 524 13.34 8.73 21.92
CA TYR A 524 12.86 8.19 20.65
C TYR A 524 13.75 7.06 20.13
N LEU A 525 15.08 7.20 20.28
CA LEU A 525 16.01 6.12 19.96
C LEU A 525 15.74 4.87 20.78
N GLU A 526 15.56 5.03 22.10
CA GLU A 526 15.29 3.90 22.98
C GLU A 526 13.91 3.29 22.73
N ALA A 527 12.87 4.10 22.49
CA ALA A 527 11.55 3.62 22.15
C ALA A 527 11.55 2.83 20.82
N ALA A 528 12.17 3.35 19.77
CA ALA A 528 12.29 2.65 18.49
C ALA A 528 12.99 1.30 18.67
N ARG A 529 14.09 1.25 19.46
CA ARG A 529 14.79 0.01 19.77
C ARG A 529 13.88 -1.01 20.48
N GLN A 530 13.13 -0.57 21.49
CA GLN A 530 12.23 -1.44 22.25
C GLN A 530 11.06 -1.94 21.38
N LEU A 531 10.44 -1.07 20.60
CA LEU A 531 9.32 -1.42 19.69
C LEU A 531 9.77 -2.45 18.66
N VAL A 532 10.90 -2.22 17.97
CA VAL A 532 11.40 -3.17 16.97
C VAL A 532 11.81 -4.50 17.60
N PHE A 533 12.47 -4.48 18.76
CA PHE A 533 12.78 -5.71 19.49
C PHE A 533 11.50 -6.49 19.82
N LEU A 534 10.49 -5.81 20.34
CA LEU A 534 9.22 -6.42 20.73
C LEU A 534 8.54 -7.08 19.52
N ILE A 535 8.31 -6.34 18.43
CA ILE A 535 7.58 -6.87 17.25
C ILE A 535 8.36 -7.94 16.49
N SER A 536 9.68 -8.02 16.65
CA SER A 536 10.54 -9.05 16.04
C SER A 536 10.67 -10.31 16.90
N THR A 537 10.26 -10.28 18.19
CA THR A 537 10.50 -11.40 19.12
C THR A 537 9.27 -11.85 19.91
N MET A 538 8.19 -11.08 19.88
CA MET A 538 6.96 -11.41 20.63
C MET A 538 6.29 -12.68 20.08
N ARG A 539 5.57 -13.39 20.95
CA ARG A 539 4.90 -14.66 20.60
C ARG A 539 3.82 -14.51 19.52
N PHE A 540 3.09 -13.41 19.54
CA PHE A 540 1.99 -13.10 18.62
C PHE A 540 2.22 -11.73 17.99
N PRO A 541 3.01 -11.64 16.91
CA PRO A 541 3.28 -10.37 16.26
C PRO A 541 2.02 -9.83 15.56
N PRO A 542 1.90 -8.50 15.44
CA PRO A 542 0.82 -7.87 14.71
C PRO A 542 0.81 -8.32 13.24
N ALA A 543 -0.34 -8.13 12.59
CA ALA A 543 -0.47 -8.42 11.16
C ALA A 543 0.29 -7.41 10.30
N PHE A 544 0.26 -6.14 10.71
CA PHE A 544 0.99 -5.05 10.08
C PHE A 544 1.71 -4.22 11.14
N ILE A 545 2.88 -3.71 10.79
CA ILE A 545 3.64 -2.80 11.64
C ILE A 545 2.86 -1.52 11.92
N THR A 546 2.16 -1.00 10.91
CA THR A 546 1.34 0.21 11.02
C THR A 546 0.16 0.06 11.96
N THR A 547 -0.48 -1.11 12.02
CA THR A 547 -1.53 -1.39 13.03
C THR A 547 -0.99 -1.31 14.46
N PHE A 548 0.27 -1.70 14.66
CA PHE A 548 0.92 -1.62 15.98
C PHE A 548 1.34 -0.20 16.34
N LEU A 549 1.65 0.61 15.33
CA LEU A 549 2.18 1.97 15.48
C LEU A 549 1.13 3.07 15.20
N GLN A 550 -0.11 2.72 14.86
CA GLN A 550 -1.11 3.67 14.36
C GLN A 550 -1.44 4.80 15.33
N ASP A 551 -1.35 4.56 16.62
CA ASP A 551 -1.54 5.57 17.66
C ASP A 551 -0.19 6.24 18.03
N GLN A 552 0.42 6.85 17.01
CA GLN A 552 1.73 7.49 17.10
C GLN A 552 1.76 8.58 18.17
N GLU A 553 0.70 9.38 18.27
CA GLU A 553 0.61 10.49 19.21
C GLU A 553 0.62 9.98 20.65
N ALA A 554 -0.17 8.94 20.97
CA ALA A 554 -0.16 8.31 22.30
C ALA A 554 1.18 7.64 22.60
N LEU A 555 1.83 7.01 21.62
CA LEU A 555 3.18 6.48 21.77
C LEU A 555 4.17 7.58 22.16
N VAL A 556 4.14 8.71 21.47
CA VAL A 556 5.05 9.84 21.72
C VAL A 556 4.74 10.51 23.07
N GLU A 557 3.46 10.71 23.41
CA GLU A 557 3.06 11.25 24.71
C GLU A 557 3.60 10.38 25.86
N SER A 558 3.52 9.06 25.74
CA SER A 558 4.05 8.13 26.74
C SER A 558 5.56 8.22 26.97
N LEU A 559 6.32 8.80 26.03
CA LEU A 559 7.77 9.00 26.12
C LEU A 559 8.17 10.33 26.79
N GLN A 560 7.21 11.23 26.99
CA GLN A 560 7.46 12.54 27.60
C GLN A 560 7.27 12.52 29.12
N HIS A 561 6.68 11.47 29.66
CA HIS A 561 6.45 11.19 31.08
C HIS A 561 7.35 10.07 31.59
#